data_52e5f9bf4025de94bc8ff1e8c88da246
#
_entry.id   52e5f9bf4025de94bc8ff1e8c88da246
#
_cell.length_a   1.000
_cell.length_b   1.000
_cell.length_c   1.000
_cell.angle_alpha   90.00
_cell.angle_beta   90.00
_cell.angle_gamma   90.00
#
_symmetry.space_group_name_H-M   'P 1'
#
loop_
_entity.id
_entity.type
_entity.pdbx_description
1 polymer ?
#
loop_
_entity_poly.entity_id
_entity_poly.type
_entity_poly.pdbx_seq_one_letter_code
_entity_poly.pdbx_strand_id
1 'polypeptide(L)'
;QGRDYRFVSADCPERVRDVPDYRGSVVDLNQDKQQVFEGMIREQMRDGETGAFLVWGDPALYDSTLRIVEQIVANSDEQIEYEVIPGITSLQALAAKHKVCFNSIGQAFQITPARRLAEGGFPEGLDSVLVMLDAQDTYQRFVDQPMHIYWGAYIGTPDEVLIAGPLNEVADTIRTRRTELREQHGWIMDSYLLRRCERDASATATN
;
A
#
# COMPACT_ATOMS: atom_id res chain seq x y z
N GLN A 1 34.67 7.24 2.44
CA GLN A 1 34.84 6.70 3.81
C GLN A 1 33.62 5.86 4.09
N GLY A 2 33.77 4.51 4.19
CA GLY A 2 32.68 3.63 4.62
C GLY A 2 32.32 4.00 6.07
N ARG A 3 31.04 4.28 6.33
CA ARG A 3 30.54 4.38 7.69
C ARG A 3 30.34 2.96 8.20
N ASP A 4 30.90 2.63 9.36
CA ASP A 4 30.61 1.37 10.03
C ASP A 4 29.14 1.41 10.46
N TYR A 5 28.36 0.43 10.02
CA TYR A 5 26.98 0.24 10.45
C TYR A 5 26.76 -1.25 10.78
N ARG A 6 25.81 -1.51 11.64
CA ARG A 6 25.39 -2.88 11.98
C ARG A 6 23.90 -3.04 11.69
N PHE A 7 23.52 -4.20 11.26
CA PHE A 7 22.11 -4.60 11.22
C PHE A 7 21.71 -5.16 12.58
N VAL A 8 20.56 -4.72 13.06
CA VAL A 8 19.89 -5.27 14.21
C VAL A 8 18.55 -5.81 13.75
N SER A 9 18.23 -7.05 14.12
CA SER A 9 16.96 -7.68 13.83
C SER A 9 16.26 -8.07 15.12
N ALA A 10 14.95 -7.96 15.14
CA ALA A 10 14.10 -8.47 16.18
C ALA A 10 12.92 -9.21 15.56
N ASP A 11 12.41 -10.20 16.28
CA ASP A 11 11.20 -10.90 15.86
C ASP A 11 10.03 -9.91 15.85
N CYS A 12 9.36 -9.81 14.71
CA CYS A 12 8.20 -8.94 14.56
C CYS A 12 6.95 -9.67 15.01
N PRO A 13 6.15 -9.08 15.91
CA PRO A 13 4.87 -9.67 16.29
C PRO A 13 3.99 -9.94 15.09
N GLU A 14 3.38 -11.12 15.04
CA GLU A 14 2.48 -11.50 13.98
C GLU A 14 1.07 -10.98 14.28
N ARG A 15 0.44 -10.46 13.24
CA ARG A 15 -0.94 -10.03 13.35
C ARG A 15 -1.88 -11.24 13.47
N VAL A 16 -2.73 -11.25 14.49
CA VAL A 16 -3.84 -12.19 14.57
C VAL A 16 -4.83 -11.85 13.43
N ARG A 17 -5.05 -12.81 12.52
CA ARG A 17 -5.97 -12.68 11.39
C ARG A 17 -7.32 -13.29 11.75
N ASP A 18 -8.36 -12.91 11.01
CA ASP A 18 -9.72 -13.48 11.14
C ASP A 18 -10.39 -13.24 12.51
N VAL A 19 -10.11 -12.09 13.13
CA VAL A 19 -10.79 -11.65 14.34
C VAL A 19 -11.94 -10.69 14.01
N PRO A 20 -13.05 -10.73 14.79
CA PRO A 20 -14.19 -9.82 14.58
C PRO A 20 -13.81 -8.34 14.72
N ASP A 21 -12.90 -8.00 15.63
CA ASP A 21 -12.38 -6.65 15.83
C ASP A 21 -11.07 -6.43 15.08
N TYR A 22 -11.17 -6.04 13.82
CA TYR A 22 -10.03 -5.66 13.00
C TYR A 22 -9.23 -4.49 13.58
N ARG A 23 -9.92 -3.47 14.14
CA ARG A 23 -9.24 -2.26 14.64
C ARG A 23 -8.48 -2.56 15.92
N GLY A 24 -9.10 -3.30 16.86
CA GLY A 24 -8.44 -3.75 18.07
C GLY A 24 -7.18 -4.55 17.76
N SER A 25 -7.26 -5.54 16.88
CA SER A 25 -6.09 -6.35 16.51
C SER A 25 -4.94 -5.57 15.85
N VAL A 26 -5.23 -4.45 15.18
CA VAL A 26 -4.19 -3.56 14.63
C VAL A 26 -3.59 -2.69 15.73
N VAL A 27 -4.39 -2.25 16.70
CA VAL A 27 -3.89 -1.48 17.86
C VAL A 27 -2.97 -2.35 18.70
N ASP A 28 -3.38 -3.57 19.02
CA ASP A 28 -2.57 -4.54 19.78
C ASP A 28 -1.24 -4.83 19.09
N LEU A 29 -1.29 -5.13 17.78
CA LEU A 29 -0.07 -5.33 16.98
C LEU A 29 0.88 -4.12 17.01
N ASN A 30 0.34 -2.89 16.96
CA ASN A 30 1.16 -1.69 17.00
C ASN A 30 1.77 -1.48 18.38
N GLN A 31 1.07 -1.82 19.46
CA GLN A 31 1.62 -1.78 20.82
C GLN A 31 2.75 -2.80 20.99
N ASP A 32 2.56 -4.03 20.52
CA ASP A 32 3.61 -5.05 20.54
C ASP A 32 4.84 -4.63 19.75
N LYS A 33 4.63 -4.06 18.55
CA LYS A 33 5.73 -3.50 17.74
C LYS A 33 6.43 -2.34 18.42
N GLN A 34 5.69 -1.48 19.12
CA GLN A 34 6.26 -0.37 19.89
C GLN A 34 7.22 -0.89 20.96
N GLN A 35 6.82 -1.93 21.73
CA GLN A 35 7.68 -2.55 22.74
C GLN A 35 8.96 -3.11 22.14
N VAL A 36 8.87 -3.75 20.96
CA VAL A 36 10.05 -4.24 20.24
C VAL A 36 10.97 -3.09 19.83
N PHE A 37 10.43 -2.01 19.28
CA PHE A 37 11.20 -0.85 18.85
C PHE A 37 11.87 -0.12 20.03
N GLU A 38 11.14 0.07 21.14
CA GLU A 38 11.68 0.63 22.39
C GLU A 38 12.81 -0.25 22.93
N GLY A 39 12.64 -1.56 22.93
CA GLY A 39 13.68 -2.50 23.33
C GLY A 39 14.93 -2.39 22.43
N MET A 40 14.73 -2.31 21.11
CA MET A 40 15.86 -2.14 20.17
C MET A 40 16.62 -0.81 20.41
N ILE A 41 15.90 0.29 20.61
CA ILE A 41 16.52 1.60 20.89
C ILE A 41 17.32 1.50 22.20
N ARG A 42 16.69 1.09 23.29
CA ARG A 42 17.30 1.04 24.62
C ARG A 42 18.51 0.10 24.72
N GLU A 43 18.44 -1.07 24.05
CA GLU A 43 19.46 -2.11 24.20
C GLU A 43 20.57 -2.01 23.16
N GLN A 44 20.28 -1.44 22.00
CA GLN A 44 21.18 -1.46 20.85
C GLN A 44 21.77 -0.09 20.53
N MET A 45 21.22 0.99 21.03
CA MET A 45 21.74 2.34 20.77
C MET A 45 22.38 2.93 22.03
N ARG A 46 23.42 3.73 21.84
CA ARG A 46 24.06 4.55 22.85
C ARG A 46 23.74 6.01 22.59
N ASP A 47 23.93 6.84 23.62
CA ASP A 47 23.79 8.29 23.45
C ASP A 47 24.64 8.82 22.29
N GLY A 48 24.04 9.66 21.45
CA GLY A 48 24.66 10.20 20.24
C GLY A 48 24.73 9.26 19.03
N GLU A 49 24.29 8.01 19.11
CA GLU A 49 24.18 7.13 17.95
C GLU A 49 22.89 7.38 17.14
N THR A 50 22.94 7.08 15.85
CA THR A 50 21.79 7.17 14.94
C THR A 50 21.35 5.78 14.53
N GLY A 51 20.06 5.46 14.75
CA GLY A 51 19.40 4.27 14.26
C GLY A 51 18.51 4.58 13.04
N ALA A 52 18.22 3.56 12.22
CA ALA A 52 17.30 3.68 11.10
C ALA A 52 16.32 2.49 11.06
N PHE A 53 15.02 2.78 11.02
CA PHE A 53 14.00 1.80 10.73
C PHE A 53 13.75 1.76 9.23
N LEU A 54 13.90 0.59 8.61
CA LEU A 54 13.67 0.40 7.19
C LEU A 54 12.21 0.04 6.95
N VAL A 55 11.55 0.78 6.06
CA VAL A 55 10.14 0.54 5.69
C VAL A 55 10.01 0.28 4.19
N TRP A 56 8.97 -0.42 3.79
CA TRP A 56 8.67 -0.64 2.38
C TRP A 56 7.87 0.52 1.82
N GLY A 57 8.35 1.11 0.73
CA GLY A 57 7.71 2.23 0.07
C GLY A 57 7.95 3.53 0.83
N ASP A 58 6.89 4.17 1.29
CA ASP A 58 6.92 5.44 1.99
C ASP A 58 6.29 5.31 3.38
N PRO A 59 6.94 5.80 4.46
CA PRO A 59 6.42 5.67 5.83
C PRO A 59 5.10 6.42 6.08
N ALA A 60 4.71 7.34 5.19
CA ALA A 60 3.47 8.09 5.32
C ALA A 60 2.24 7.35 4.74
N LEU A 61 2.43 6.25 3.98
CA LEU A 61 1.33 5.59 3.28
C LEU A 61 1.11 4.14 3.74
N TYR A 62 0.05 3.92 4.54
CA TYR A 62 -0.37 2.60 5.07
C TYR A 62 0.74 1.84 5.82
N ASP A 63 1.67 2.56 6.41
CA ASP A 63 2.69 2.06 7.31
C ASP A 63 2.41 2.52 8.76
N SER A 64 2.87 1.78 9.75
CA SER A 64 2.66 2.12 11.16
C SER A 64 3.92 2.65 11.85
N THR A 65 5.08 2.54 11.23
CA THR A 65 6.38 2.85 11.85
C THR A 65 6.45 4.28 12.35
N LEU A 66 6.00 5.25 11.54
CA LEU A 66 6.00 6.66 11.94
C LEU A 66 5.17 6.89 13.21
N ARG A 67 3.95 6.37 13.26
CA ARG A 67 3.08 6.48 14.46
C ARG A 67 3.68 5.81 15.69
N ILE A 68 4.38 4.70 15.50
CA ILE A 68 5.06 3.99 16.60
C ILE A 68 6.23 4.84 17.11
N VAL A 69 7.05 5.41 16.21
CA VAL A 69 8.17 6.29 16.60
C VAL A 69 7.66 7.55 17.30
N GLU A 70 6.58 8.18 16.82
CA GLU A 70 5.94 9.32 17.49
C GLU A 70 5.51 8.98 18.93
N GLN A 71 4.93 7.80 19.14
CA GLN A 71 4.53 7.33 20.48
C GLN A 71 5.73 7.07 21.38
N ILE A 72 6.80 6.48 20.86
CA ILE A 72 8.03 6.23 21.59
C ILE A 72 8.62 7.57 22.07
N VAL A 73 8.74 8.53 21.15
CA VAL A 73 9.27 9.87 21.49
C VAL A 73 8.40 10.58 22.53
N ALA A 74 7.07 10.49 22.39
CA ALA A 74 6.13 11.12 23.32
C ALA A 74 6.17 10.52 24.73
N ASN A 75 6.50 9.23 24.86
CA ASN A 75 6.50 8.49 26.12
C ASN A 75 7.89 8.29 26.73
N SER A 76 8.96 8.70 26.02
CA SER A 76 10.34 8.54 26.48
C SER A 76 10.73 9.67 27.43
N ASP A 77 11.43 9.31 28.50
CA ASP A 77 12.14 10.28 29.36
C ASP A 77 13.46 10.76 28.72
N GLU A 78 13.91 10.10 27.65
CA GLU A 78 15.14 10.43 26.91
C GLU A 78 14.82 11.38 25.77
N GLN A 79 15.79 12.25 25.43
CA GLN A 79 15.68 13.14 24.29
C GLN A 79 15.97 12.35 22.99
N ILE A 80 14.92 11.94 22.27
CA ILE A 80 15.00 11.25 21.00
C ILE A 80 14.59 12.22 19.89
N GLU A 81 15.51 12.49 18.96
CA GLU A 81 15.21 13.21 17.73
C GLU A 81 15.03 12.22 16.59
N TYR A 82 14.09 12.49 15.68
CA TYR A 82 13.89 11.64 14.50
C TYR A 82 13.68 12.45 13.24
N GLU A 83 14.07 11.86 12.12
CA GLU A 83 13.86 12.36 10.76
C GLU A 83 13.11 11.34 9.94
N VAL A 84 12.22 11.77 9.05
CA VAL A 84 11.49 10.92 8.13
C VAL A 84 12.05 11.09 6.72
N ILE A 85 12.61 10.02 6.18
CA ILE A 85 13.11 9.99 4.80
C ILE A 85 12.00 9.47 3.90
N PRO A 86 11.48 10.27 2.95
CA PRO A 86 10.41 9.83 2.05
C PRO A 86 10.91 8.75 1.08
N GLY A 87 9.98 7.90 0.65
CA GLY A 87 10.25 6.83 -0.29
C GLY A 87 9.28 6.79 -1.47
N ILE A 88 9.51 5.87 -2.38
CA ILE A 88 8.62 5.61 -3.52
C ILE A 88 7.65 4.50 -3.15
N THR A 89 6.36 4.79 -3.16
CA THR A 89 5.33 3.81 -2.87
C THR A 89 5.13 2.83 -4.02
N SER A 90 4.50 1.69 -3.75
CA SER A 90 4.08 0.74 -4.80
C SER A 90 3.17 1.38 -5.84
N LEU A 91 2.40 2.41 -5.47
CA LEU A 91 1.52 3.13 -6.40
C LEU A 91 2.32 3.96 -7.42
N GLN A 92 3.34 4.71 -6.97
CA GLN A 92 4.20 5.44 -7.89
C GLN A 92 4.99 4.49 -8.79
N ALA A 93 5.46 3.37 -8.24
CA ALA A 93 6.13 2.34 -9.02
C ALA A 93 5.17 1.71 -10.05
N LEU A 94 3.92 1.41 -9.67
CA LEU A 94 2.86 0.92 -10.56
C LEU A 94 2.64 1.89 -11.73
N ALA A 95 2.45 3.17 -11.44
CA ALA A 95 2.22 4.20 -12.46
C ALA A 95 3.41 4.32 -13.43
N ALA A 96 4.63 4.29 -12.90
CA ALA A 96 5.84 4.33 -13.71
C ALA A 96 5.97 3.11 -14.64
N LYS A 97 5.67 1.91 -14.12
CA LYS A 97 5.73 0.65 -14.89
C LYS A 97 4.66 0.60 -15.98
N HIS A 98 3.45 1.07 -15.71
CA HIS A 98 2.39 1.17 -16.70
C HIS A 98 2.46 2.45 -17.57
N LYS A 99 3.38 3.39 -17.25
CA LYS A 99 3.55 4.68 -17.94
C LYS A 99 2.27 5.53 -17.96
N VAL A 100 1.61 5.61 -16.81
CA VAL A 100 0.34 6.34 -16.63
C VAL A 100 0.45 7.34 -15.50
N CYS A 101 -0.35 8.41 -15.57
CA CYS A 101 -0.56 9.33 -14.46
C CYS A 101 -1.64 8.78 -13.52
N PHE A 102 -1.66 9.21 -12.25
CA PHE A 102 -2.72 8.85 -11.30
C PHE A 102 -4.07 9.45 -11.66
N ASN A 103 -4.07 10.67 -12.19
CA ASN A 103 -5.23 11.48 -12.47
C ASN A 103 -5.20 12.03 -13.90
N SER A 104 -6.39 12.37 -14.41
CA SER A 104 -6.53 13.20 -15.60
C SER A 104 -6.23 14.66 -15.26
N ILE A 105 -5.98 15.51 -16.27
CA ILE A 105 -5.60 16.91 -16.07
C ILE A 105 -6.64 17.64 -15.23
N GLY A 106 -6.21 18.21 -14.11
CA GLY A 106 -7.08 18.98 -13.22
C GLY A 106 -8.09 18.18 -12.42
N GLN A 107 -8.10 16.85 -12.52
CA GLN A 107 -9.01 15.99 -11.79
C GLN A 107 -8.43 15.51 -10.47
N ALA A 108 -9.27 15.36 -9.47
CA ALA A 108 -8.91 14.70 -8.23
C ALA A 108 -8.87 13.17 -8.40
N PHE A 109 -8.09 12.51 -7.56
CA PHE A 109 -8.06 11.06 -7.43
C PHE A 109 -8.04 10.66 -5.96
N GLN A 110 -8.34 9.41 -5.67
CA GLN A 110 -8.33 8.88 -4.31
C GLN A 110 -7.40 7.69 -4.20
N ILE A 111 -6.67 7.62 -3.08
CA ILE A 111 -5.98 6.41 -2.62
C ILE A 111 -6.82 5.80 -1.50
N THR A 112 -7.14 4.50 -1.60
CA THR A 112 -8.01 3.84 -0.63
C THR A 112 -7.65 2.37 -0.44
N PRO A 113 -7.86 1.79 0.76
CA PRO A 113 -7.84 0.35 0.91
C PRO A 113 -9.08 -0.27 0.26
N ALA A 114 -8.91 -1.44 -0.36
CA ALA A 114 -9.96 -2.12 -1.12
C ALA A 114 -11.27 -2.30 -0.34
N ARG A 115 -11.21 -2.60 0.97
CA ARG A 115 -12.41 -2.73 1.80
C ARG A 115 -13.30 -1.49 1.79
N ARG A 116 -12.72 -0.28 1.74
CA ARG A 116 -13.48 0.97 1.67
C ARG A 116 -14.13 1.16 0.32
N LEU A 117 -13.43 0.76 -0.74
CA LEU A 117 -14.01 0.74 -2.08
C LEU A 117 -15.14 -0.29 -2.17
N ALA A 118 -15.00 -1.45 -1.52
CA ALA A 118 -16.04 -2.47 -1.46
C ALA A 118 -17.29 -2.03 -0.69
N GLU A 119 -17.13 -1.26 0.39
CA GLU A 119 -18.21 -0.72 1.23
C GLU A 119 -18.93 0.45 0.56
N GLY A 120 -18.18 1.40 0.01
CA GLY A 120 -18.69 2.69 -0.49
C GLY A 120 -18.90 2.76 -2.00
N GLY A 121 -18.45 1.76 -2.75
CA GLY A 121 -18.45 1.81 -4.22
C GLY A 121 -17.38 2.77 -4.77
N PHE A 122 -17.41 2.96 -6.09
CA PHE A 122 -16.50 3.90 -6.75
C PHE A 122 -16.93 5.34 -6.43
N PRO A 123 -16.02 6.18 -5.92
CA PRO A 123 -16.36 7.52 -5.45
C PRO A 123 -17.02 8.38 -6.52
N GLU A 124 -18.06 9.11 -6.14
CA GLU A 124 -18.75 10.04 -7.03
C GLU A 124 -17.82 11.23 -7.38
N GLY A 125 -17.88 11.69 -8.61
CA GLY A 125 -17.09 12.83 -9.09
C GLY A 125 -15.62 12.53 -9.34
N LEU A 126 -15.14 11.31 -9.10
CA LEU A 126 -13.79 10.88 -9.44
C LEU A 126 -13.77 10.02 -10.71
N ASP A 127 -12.69 10.14 -11.46
CA ASP A 127 -12.38 9.27 -12.60
C ASP A 127 -11.34 8.18 -12.27
N SER A 128 -10.57 8.36 -11.20
CA SER A 128 -9.43 7.52 -10.87
C SER A 128 -9.36 7.19 -9.38
N VAL A 129 -9.16 5.91 -9.06
CA VAL A 129 -8.97 5.42 -7.70
C VAL A 129 -7.79 4.44 -7.66
N LEU A 130 -6.83 4.72 -6.79
CA LEU A 130 -5.72 3.81 -6.51
C LEU A 130 -6.06 2.95 -5.30
N VAL A 131 -5.95 1.65 -5.46
CA VAL A 131 -6.39 0.67 -4.48
C VAL A 131 -5.23 -0.17 -3.99
N MET A 132 -5.17 -0.33 -2.68
CA MET A 132 -4.19 -1.15 -1.96
C MET A 132 -4.90 -2.09 -0.99
N LEU A 133 -4.18 -3.08 -0.49
CA LEU A 133 -4.64 -3.98 0.57
C LEU A 133 -5.92 -4.73 0.16
N ASP A 134 -5.96 -5.24 -1.06
CA ASP A 134 -7.10 -6.00 -1.56
C ASP A 134 -6.95 -7.50 -1.25
N ALA A 135 -7.77 -8.01 -0.33
CA ALA A 135 -7.81 -9.42 0.01
C ALA A 135 -8.86 -10.22 -0.80
N GLN A 136 -9.79 -9.55 -1.50
CA GLN A 136 -11.04 -10.14 -1.99
C GLN A 136 -11.35 -9.85 -3.47
N ASP A 137 -10.35 -9.48 -4.28
CA ASP A 137 -10.56 -9.14 -5.70
C ASP A 137 -11.64 -8.06 -5.88
N THR A 138 -11.58 -6.99 -5.09
CA THR A 138 -12.61 -5.94 -5.03
C THR A 138 -12.89 -5.30 -6.39
N TYR A 139 -11.92 -5.27 -7.30
CA TYR A 139 -12.09 -4.77 -8.67
C TYR A 139 -13.18 -5.54 -9.44
N GLN A 140 -13.46 -6.80 -9.10
CA GLN A 140 -14.52 -7.60 -9.74
C GLN A 140 -15.92 -6.96 -9.62
N ARG A 141 -16.16 -6.14 -8.59
CA ARG A 141 -17.43 -5.43 -8.39
C ARG A 141 -17.71 -4.36 -9.45
N PHE A 142 -16.72 -4.02 -10.24
CA PHE A 142 -16.79 -2.96 -11.25
C PHE A 142 -16.66 -3.48 -12.68
N VAL A 143 -16.66 -4.81 -12.89
CA VAL A 143 -16.43 -5.43 -14.19
C VAL A 143 -17.49 -5.05 -15.23
N ASP A 144 -18.72 -4.78 -14.80
CA ASP A 144 -19.82 -4.34 -15.66
C ASP A 144 -19.82 -2.82 -15.94
N GLN A 145 -18.86 -2.08 -15.38
CA GLN A 145 -18.72 -0.65 -15.62
C GLN A 145 -17.61 -0.38 -16.64
N PRO A 146 -17.70 0.69 -17.42
CA PRO A 146 -16.65 1.06 -18.38
C PRO A 146 -15.41 1.58 -17.64
N MET A 147 -14.59 0.65 -17.19
CA MET A 147 -13.37 0.88 -16.42
C MET A 147 -12.15 0.31 -17.11
N HIS A 148 -11.02 0.96 -16.95
CA HIS A 148 -9.71 0.44 -17.24
C HIS A 148 -8.98 0.13 -15.93
N ILE A 149 -8.27 -0.97 -15.86
CA ILE A 149 -7.43 -1.33 -14.72
C ILE A 149 -5.97 -1.36 -15.12
N TYR A 150 -5.11 -0.86 -14.23
CA TYR A 150 -3.67 -1.04 -14.25
C TYR A 150 -3.30 -1.75 -12.96
N TRP A 151 -3.07 -3.05 -13.05
CA TRP A 151 -2.78 -3.91 -11.91
C TRP A 151 -1.32 -4.33 -11.89
N GLY A 152 -0.75 -4.44 -10.69
CA GLY A 152 0.59 -4.97 -10.50
C GLY A 152 0.75 -5.68 -9.18
N ALA A 153 1.47 -6.80 -9.22
CA ALA A 153 1.88 -7.55 -8.04
C ALA A 153 3.40 -7.58 -7.93
N TYR A 154 3.91 -7.59 -6.70
CA TYR A 154 5.36 -7.62 -6.37
C TYR A 154 6.19 -6.61 -7.16
N ILE A 155 5.64 -5.41 -7.35
CA ILE A 155 6.20 -4.35 -8.18
C ILE A 155 7.61 -4.00 -7.71
N GLY A 156 8.57 -3.99 -8.65
CA GLY A 156 9.97 -3.70 -8.39
C GLY A 156 10.80 -4.89 -7.88
N THR A 157 10.21 -6.08 -7.78
CA THR A 157 10.91 -7.32 -7.43
C THR A 157 11.14 -8.20 -8.66
N PRO A 158 11.96 -9.28 -8.56
CA PRO A 158 12.08 -10.25 -9.65
C PRO A 158 10.78 -10.97 -10.02
N ASP A 159 9.81 -11.03 -9.09
CA ASP A 159 8.51 -11.69 -9.27
C ASP A 159 7.41 -10.73 -9.78
N GLU A 160 7.81 -9.55 -10.26
CA GLU A 160 6.88 -8.52 -10.77
C GLU A 160 5.97 -9.06 -11.86
N VAL A 161 4.67 -8.85 -11.68
CA VAL A 161 3.65 -9.11 -12.70
C VAL A 161 2.80 -7.86 -12.90
N LEU A 162 2.62 -7.47 -14.17
CA LEU A 162 1.85 -6.29 -14.58
C LEU A 162 0.78 -6.70 -15.58
N ILE A 163 -0.46 -6.28 -15.36
CA ILE A 163 -1.59 -6.49 -16.27
C ILE A 163 -2.36 -5.18 -16.39
N ALA A 164 -2.70 -4.77 -17.61
CA ALA A 164 -3.53 -3.60 -17.85
C ALA A 164 -4.48 -3.84 -19.02
N GLY A 165 -5.65 -3.21 -18.98
CA GLY A 165 -6.65 -3.29 -20.04
C GLY A 165 -8.04 -2.87 -19.57
N PRO A 166 -9.03 -2.93 -20.47
CA PRO A 166 -10.44 -2.84 -20.08
C PRO A 166 -10.74 -3.87 -19.01
N LEU A 167 -11.37 -3.43 -17.92
CA LEU A 167 -11.54 -4.29 -16.74
C LEU A 167 -12.30 -5.57 -17.04
N ASN A 168 -13.35 -5.49 -17.85
CA ASN A 168 -14.15 -6.64 -18.30
C ASN A 168 -13.37 -7.68 -19.13
N GLU A 169 -12.25 -7.28 -19.75
CA GLU A 169 -11.42 -8.16 -20.56
C GLU A 169 -10.31 -8.84 -19.73
N VAL A 170 -9.77 -8.14 -18.72
CA VAL A 170 -8.58 -8.61 -18.00
C VAL A 170 -8.87 -9.11 -16.58
N ALA A 171 -10.06 -8.89 -16.03
CA ALA A 171 -10.39 -9.20 -14.65
C ALA A 171 -10.18 -10.70 -14.29
N ASP A 172 -10.57 -11.61 -15.16
CA ASP A 172 -10.38 -13.05 -14.94
C ASP A 172 -8.90 -13.46 -15.04
N THR A 173 -8.14 -12.84 -15.93
CA THR A 173 -6.69 -13.04 -16.04
C THR A 173 -5.99 -12.59 -14.75
N ILE A 174 -6.37 -11.43 -14.21
CA ILE A 174 -5.83 -10.92 -12.95
C ILE A 174 -6.16 -11.90 -11.81
N ARG A 175 -7.42 -12.35 -11.70
CA ARG A 175 -7.85 -13.29 -10.66
C ARG A 175 -7.05 -14.59 -10.71
N THR A 176 -6.89 -15.17 -11.88
CA THR A 176 -6.11 -16.39 -12.08
C THR A 176 -4.66 -16.17 -11.65
N ARG A 177 -4.05 -15.09 -12.14
CA ARG A 177 -2.66 -14.80 -11.83
C ARG A 177 -2.43 -14.49 -10.35
N ARG A 178 -3.38 -13.80 -9.69
CA ARG A 178 -3.36 -13.58 -8.24
C ARG A 178 -3.37 -14.89 -7.45
N THR A 179 -4.20 -15.85 -7.86
CA THR A 179 -4.29 -17.16 -7.21
C THR A 179 -2.97 -17.92 -7.32
N GLU A 180 -2.42 -18.00 -8.52
CA GLU A 180 -1.13 -18.66 -8.77
C GLU A 180 0.01 -18.04 -7.93
N LEU A 181 0.11 -16.72 -7.92
CA LEU A 181 1.14 -16.00 -7.15
C LEU A 181 0.96 -16.21 -5.64
N ARG A 182 -0.28 -16.25 -5.13
CA ARG A 182 -0.55 -16.52 -3.73
C ARG A 182 -0.17 -17.95 -3.34
N GLU A 183 -0.43 -18.93 -4.21
CA GLU A 183 -0.03 -20.32 -4.01
C GLU A 183 1.50 -20.46 -4.01
N GLN A 184 2.16 -19.76 -4.93
CA GLN A 184 3.61 -19.79 -5.07
C GLN A 184 4.36 -19.14 -3.89
N HIS A 185 3.86 -18.00 -3.38
CA HIS A 185 4.56 -17.18 -2.37
C HIS A 185 3.90 -17.21 -0.98
N GLY A 186 2.75 -17.88 -0.82
CA GLY A 186 1.99 -17.92 0.42
C GLY A 186 1.21 -16.66 0.78
N TRP A 187 1.36 -15.58 0.03
CA TRP A 187 0.71 -14.28 0.21
C TRP A 187 0.69 -13.52 -1.11
N ILE A 188 -0.01 -12.39 -1.18
CA ILE A 188 -0.02 -11.50 -2.35
C ILE A 188 0.21 -10.06 -1.91
N MET A 189 1.11 -9.37 -2.59
CA MET A 189 1.31 -7.93 -2.47
C MET A 189 1.02 -7.28 -3.80
N ASP A 190 -0.18 -6.74 -3.94
CA ASP A 190 -0.64 -6.10 -5.16
C ASP A 190 -1.29 -4.75 -4.91
N SER A 191 -1.33 -3.95 -5.95
CA SER A 191 -2.04 -2.68 -6.00
C SER A 191 -2.51 -2.42 -7.42
N TYR A 192 -3.51 -1.56 -7.57
CA TYR A 192 -4.04 -1.24 -8.88
C TYR A 192 -4.64 0.17 -8.93
N LEU A 193 -4.65 0.72 -10.14
CA LEU A 193 -5.40 1.91 -10.49
C LEU A 193 -6.63 1.48 -11.29
N LEU A 194 -7.83 1.84 -10.80
CA LEU A 194 -9.06 1.81 -11.56
C LEU A 194 -9.34 3.19 -12.13
N ARG A 195 -9.62 3.25 -13.42
CA ARG A 195 -9.97 4.49 -14.10
C ARG A 195 -11.24 4.32 -14.92
N ARG A 196 -12.17 5.27 -14.79
CA ARG A 196 -13.33 5.34 -15.69
C ARG A 196 -12.86 5.61 -17.12
N CYS A 197 -13.36 4.83 -18.07
CA CYS A 197 -13.22 5.19 -19.47
C CYS A 197 -14.08 6.43 -19.73
N GLU A 198 -13.54 7.42 -20.42
CA GLU A 198 -14.35 8.55 -20.89
C GLU A 198 -15.49 7.96 -21.74
N ARG A 199 -16.74 8.34 -21.44
CA ARG A 199 -17.83 8.11 -22.39
C ARG A 199 -17.48 8.93 -23.61
N ASP A 200 -17.38 8.29 -24.75
CA ASP A 200 -17.21 8.99 -26.02
C ASP A 200 -18.23 10.13 -26.11
N ALA A 201 -17.77 11.37 -25.90
CA ALA A 201 -18.55 12.58 -26.04
C ALA A 201 -18.99 12.84 -27.51
N SER A 202 -18.67 11.90 -28.41
CA SER A 202 -18.95 11.97 -29.84
C SER A 202 -20.37 11.50 -30.26
N ALA A 203 -21.19 11.00 -29.31
CA ALA A 203 -22.53 10.49 -29.65
C ALA A 203 -23.68 11.51 -29.53
N THR A 204 -23.40 12.77 -29.17
CA THR A 204 -24.46 13.78 -28.98
C THR A 204 -24.29 15.05 -29.82
N ALA A 205 -23.55 15.00 -30.92
CA ALA A 205 -23.46 16.11 -31.85
C ALA A 205 -24.01 15.70 -33.22
N THR A 206 -25.30 15.29 -33.27
CA THR A 206 -26.03 15.27 -34.52
C THR A 206 -27.54 15.44 -34.18
N ASN A 207 -27.93 16.69 -34.08
CA ASN A 207 -29.24 17.16 -34.51
C ASN A 207 -29.19 18.68 -34.58
#